data_779caaf1d8d3f74bfa6dcd9c415e435d
#
_entry.id   779caaf1d8d3f74bfa6dcd9c415e435d
#
_cell.length_a   1.000
_cell.length_b   1.000
_cell.length_c   1.000
_cell.angle_alpha   90.00
_cell.angle_beta   90.00
_cell.angle_gamma   90.00
#
_symmetry.space_group_name_H-M   'P 1'
#
loop_
_entity.id
_entity.type
_entity.pdbx_description
1 polymer ?
#
loop_
_entity_poly.entity_id
_entity_poly.type
_entity_poly.pdbx_seq_one_letter_code
_entity_poly.pdbx_strand_id
1 'polypeptide(L)'
;MVVSGHYLATAAGFRVLEQGGNAIDSGVAAGIAINVTMPQWTSLAGVAPIIIYLADKDEVVTISGVGRWPKAATLEYFRDTYGEIPIGVPRSAVPAACDAWLSALELYGTMTFERVIQPSLELAEGGSPVSETFAARIKDFEKFLTAHPGSRELFFP
;
A
#
# COMPACT_ATOMS: atom_id res chain seq x y z
N MET A 1 -7.69 12.47 14.87
CA MET A 1 -6.27 12.03 15.02
C MET A 1 -5.94 11.16 13.81
N VAL A 2 -4.75 11.34 13.20
CA VAL A 2 -4.24 10.48 12.12
C VAL A 2 -2.88 9.93 12.56
N VAL A 3 -2.65 8.64 12.36
CA VAL A 3 -1.38 7.97 12.67
C VAL A 3 -1.02 7.03 11.53
N SER A 4 0.22 7.05 11.09
CA SER A 4 0.74 6.12 10.08
C SER A 4 2.21 5.81 10.35
N GLY A 5 2.79 4.88 9.56
CA GLY A 5 4.19 4.48 9.68
C GLY A 5 5.20 5.55 9.24
N HIS A 6 4.75 6.64 8.59
CA HIS A 6 5.62 7.71 8.13
C HIS A 6 4.96 9.09 8.31
N TYR A 7 5.72 10.07 8.81
CA TYR A 7 5.17 11.39 9.14
C TYR A 7 4.56 12.12 7.94
N LEU A 8 5.11 11.97 6.72
CA LEU A 8 4.53 12.54 5.51
C LEU A 8 3.20 11.88 5.13
N ALA A 9 3.06 10.56 5.34
CA ALA A 9 1.79 9.88 5.13
C ALA A 9 0.75 10.30 6.19
N THR A 10 1.17 10.51 7.44
CA THR A 10 0.31 11.11 8.48
C THR A 10 -0.13 12.52 8.08
N ALA A 11 0.79 13.35 7.58
CA ALA A 11 0.48 14.70 7.11
C ALA A 11 -0.50 14.69 5.91
N ALA A 12 -0.35 13.75 4.99
CA ALA A 12 -1.28 13.56 3.86
C ALA A 12 -2.72 13.28 4.34
N GLY A 13 -2.88 12.34 5.27
CA GLY A 13 -4.19 12.05 5.86
C GLY A 13 -4.75 13.21 6.67
N PHE A 14 -3.92 13.92 7.43
CA PHE A 14 -4.33 15.08 8.21
C PHE A 14 -4.80 16.24 7.32
N ARG A 15 -4.10 16.51 6.22
CA ARG A 15 -4.49 17.52 5.23
C ARG A 15 -5.88 17.24 4.64
N VAL A 16 -6.23 15.97 4.40
CA VAL A 16 -7.56 15.59 3.91
C VAL A 16 -8.63 15.88 4.97
N LEU A 17 -8.35 15.63 6.26
CA LEU A 17 -9.28 16.04 7.34
C LEU A 17 -9.47 17.57 7.40
N GLU A 18 -8.38 18.36 7.30
CA GLU A 18 -8.46 19.84 7.28
C GLU A 18 -9.29 20.37 6.11
N GLN A 19 -9.32 19.64 5.00
CA GLN A 19 -10.12 19.96 3.82
C GLN A 19 -11.58 19.51 3.92
N GLY A 20 -12.00 18.97 5.07
CA GLY A 20 -13.37 18.54 5.35
C GLY A 20 -13.69 17.10 4.99
N GLY A 21 -12.68 16.27 4.68
CA GLY A 21 -12.84 14.83 4.50
C GLY A 21 -13.11 14.12 5.81
N ASN A 22 -13.73 12.94 5.73
CA ASN A 22 -13.98 12.10 6.89
C ASN A 22 -12.78 11.21 7.25
N ALA A 23 -12.93 10.35 8.26
CA ALA A 23 -11.86 9.45 8.70
C ALA A 23 -11.45 8.44 7.62
N ILE A 24 -12.38 8.05 6.75
CA ILE A 24 -12.12 7.11 5.65
C ILE A 24 -11.29 7.80 4.57
N ASP A 25 -11.68 9.00 4.14
CA ASP A 25 -10.92 9.80 3.18
C ASP A 25 -9.47 10.01 3.66
N SER A 26 -9.32 10.37 4.93
CA SER A 26 -8.02 10.55 5.58
C SER A 26 -7.21 9.26 5.66
N GLY A 27 -7.84 8.16 6.05
CA GLY A 27 -7.19 6.85 6.13
C GLY A 27 -6.69 6.36 4.77
N VAL A 28 -7.49 6.55 3.72
CA VAL A 28 -7.10 6.21 2.35
C VAL A 28 -5.97 7.12 1.85
N ALA A 29 -6.03 8.43 2.09
CA ALA A 29 -4.95 9.34 1.73
C ALA A 29 -3.62 8.95 2.38
N ALA A 30 -3.62 8.64 3.68
CA ALA A 30 -2.44 8.17 4.40
C ALA A 30 -1.97 6.80 3.88
N GLY A 31 -2.92 5.88 3.59
CA GLY A 31 -2.65 4.54 3.05
C GLY A 31 -2.03 4.56 1.65
N ILE A 32 -2.39 5.53 0.81
CA ILE A 32 -1.76 5.70 -0.51
C ILE A 32 -0.40 6.40 -0.37
N ALA A 33 -0.31 7.46 0.45
CA ALA A 33 0.93 8.22 0.64
C ALA A 33 2.07 7.37 1.23
N ILE A 34 1.76 6.37 2.06
CA ILE A 34 2.79 5.48 2.61
C ILE A 34 3.47 4.64 1.55
N ASN A 35 2.81 4.35 0.41
CA ASN A 35 3.44 3.61 -0.69
C ASN A 35 4.50 4.45 -1.43
N VAL A 36 4.39 5.77 -1.36
CA VAL A 36 5.41 6.67 -1.90
C VAL A 36 6.57 6.83 -0.92
N THR A 37 6.25 6.96 0.38
CA THR A 37 7.24 7.30 1.41
C THR A 37 7.94 6.09 2.03
N MET A 38 7.34 4.90 1.93
CA MET A 38 7.90 3.63 2.45
C MET A 38 7.75 2.47 1.45
N PRO A 39 8.22 2.62 0.21
CA PRO A 39 8.02 1.60 -0.85
C PRO A 39 8.69 0.25 -0.55
N GLN A 40 9.63 0.21 0.40
CA GLN A 40 10.26 -1.02 0.86
C GLN A 40 9.33 -1.93 1.69
N TRP A 41 8.20 -1.40 2.19
CA TRP A 41 7.24 -2.14 3.03
C TRP A 41 5.85 -2.23 2.42
N THR A 42 5.49 -1.29 1.57
CA THR A 42 4.12 -1.15 1.06
C THR A 42 4.11 -0.96 -0.44
N SER A 43 2.99 -1.30 -1.08
CA SER A 43 2.83 -1.19 -2.52
C SER A 43 1.35 -1.05 -2.88
N LEU A 44 1.06 -0.28 -3.92
CA LEU A 44 -0.28 -0.22 -4.53
C LEU A 44 -0.76 -1.61 -5.00
N ALA A 45 0.18 -2.49 -5.34
CA ALA A 45 -0.08 -3.88 -5.69
C ALA A 45 -0.05 -4.84 -4.48
N GLY A 46 -0.01 -4.31 -3.27
CA GLY A 46 0.04 -5.08 -2.03
C GLY A 46 -1.34 -5.45 -1.49
N VAL A 47 -1.42 -5.47 -0.16
CA VAL A 47 -2.64 -5.76 0.61
C VAL A 47 -2.97 -4.58 1.52
N ALA A 48 -4.27 -4.31 1.70
CA ALA A 48 -4.76 -3.25 2.59
C ALA A 48 -6.06 -3.69 3.26
N PRO A 49 -6.03 -4.61 4.24
CA PRO A 49 -7.21 -4.92 5.03
C PRO A 49 -7.64 -3.68 5.83
N ILE A 50 -8.94 -3.38 5.81
CA ILE A 50 -9.50 -2.18 6.42
C ILE A 50 -10.59 -2.57 7.42
N ILE A 51 -10.57 -1.96 8.59
CA ILE A 51 -11.64 -2.03 9.59
C ILE A 51 -12.15 -0.61 9.80
N ILE A 52 -13.47 -0.43 9.70
CA ILE A 52 -14.15 0.85 9.84
C ILE A 52 -15.23 0.72 10.91
N TYR A 53 -15.24 1.64 11.87
CA TYR A 53 -16.36 1.83 12.76
C TYR A 53 -17.28 2.94 12.23
N LEU A 54 -18.52 2.59 11.97
CA LEU A 54 -19.56 3.51 11.50
C LEU A 54 -20.36 4.00 12.71
N ALA A 55 -19.99 5.17 13.25
CA ALA A 55 -20.58 5.70 14.48
C ALA A 55 -22.09 5.92 14.39
N ASP A 56 -22.59 6.33 13.23
CA ASP A 56 -24.03 6.59 13.00
C ASP A 56 -24.88 5.33 13.11
N LYS A 57 -24.29 4.16 12.87
CA LYS A 57 -24.96 2.85 12.86
C LYS A 57 -24.56 1.97 14.03
N ASP A 58 -23.57 2.41 14.82
CA ASP A 58 -22.92 1.58 15.85
C ASP A 58 -22.45 0.22 15.30
N GLU A 59 -21.82 0.24 14.11
CA GLU A 59 -21.48 -0.96 13.35
C GLU A 59 -19.99 -0.96 12.97
N VAL A 60 -19.37 -2.14 13.06
CA VAL A 60 -18.01 -2.38 12.53
C VAL A 60 -18.13 -3.12 11.21
N VAL A 61 -17.54 -2.52 10.16
CA VAL A 61 -17.45 -3.15 8.84
C VAL A 61 -16.00 -3.40 8.47
N THR A 62 -15.78 -4.38 7.58
CA THR A 62 -14.45 -4.74 7.13
C THR A 62 -14.39 -4.81 5.60
N ILE A 63 -13.27 -4.37 5.03
CA ILE A 63 -12.91 -4.62 3.63
C ILE A 63 -11.70 -5.53 3.65
N SER A 64 -11.79 -6.69 3.02
CA SER A 64 -10.74 -7.72 3.08
C SER A 64 -9.40 -7.18 2.59
N GLY A 65 -9.35 -6.51 1.44
CA GLY A 65 -8.13 -5.92 0.89
C GLY A 65 -6.93 -6.88 0.80
N VAL A 66 -7.16 -8.17 1.03
CA VAL A 66 -6.15 -9.23 0.92
C VAL A 66 -6.36 -9.94 -0.39
N GLY A 67 -5.43 -9.85 -1.30
CA GLY A 67 -5.50 -10.50 -2.60
C GLY A 67 -5.65 -12.02 -2.47
N ARG A 68 -6.32 -12.62 -3.44
CA ARG A 68 -6.46 -14.08 -3.51
C ARG A 68 -5.32 -14.66 -4.33
N TRP A 69 -4.89 -15.83 -3.98
CA TRP A 69 -4.03 -16.60 -4.87
C TRP A 69 -4.82 -17.14 -6.09
N PRO A 70 -4.15 -17.30 -7.23
CA PRO A 70 -4.75 -17.98 -8.38
C PRO A 70 -5.25 -19.37 -7.99
N LYS A 71 -6.34 -19.84 -8.61
CA LYS A 71 -6.90 -21.17 -8.30
C LYS A 71 -5.91 -22.31 -8.48
N ALA A 72 -4.93 -22.15 -9.36
CA ALA A 72 -3.87 -23.13 -9.61
C ALA A 72 -2.79 -23.16 -8.48
N ALA A 73 -2.73 -22.16 -7.61
CA ALA A 73 -1.78 -22.09 -6.50
C ALA A 73 -2.28 -22.93 -5.32
N THR A 74 -2.32 -24.24 -5.48
CA THR A 74 -2.74 -25.20 -4.44
C THR A 74 -1.56 -25.64 -3.59
N LEU A 75 -1.83 -26.20 -2.43
CA LEU A 75 -0.81 -26.80 -1.57
C LEU A 75 -0.02 -27.88 -2.29
N GLU A 76 -0.72 -28.75 -3.02
CA GLU A 76 -0.14 -29.86 -3.80
C GLU A 76 0.80 -29.30 -4.86
N TYR A 77 0.38 -28.26 -5.59
CA TYR A 77 1.22 -27.60 -6.59
C TYR A 77 2.55 -27.14 -6.01
N PHE A 78 2.53 -26.43 -4.88
CA PHE A 78 3.78 -25.95 -4.26
C PHE A 78 4.62 -27.09 -3.71
N ARG A 79 4.01 -28.04 -3.01
CA ARG A 79 4.72 -29.19 -2.46
C ARG A 79 5.39 -30.04 -3.55
N ASP A 80 4.65 -30.36 -4.60
CA ASP A 80 5.11 -31.33 -5.62
C ASP A 80 6.04 -30.67 -6.64
N THR A 81 5.94 -29.35 -6.85
CA THR A 81 6.79 -28.62 -7.82
C THR A 81 8.05 -28.05 -7.18
N TYR A 82 7.94 -27.51 -5.96
CA TYR A 82 9.02 -26.74 -5.33
C TYR A 82 9.46 -27.29 -3.97
N GLY A 83 8.64 -28.08 -3.29
CA GLY A 83 8.86 -28.48 -1.90
C GLY A 83 8.58 -27.39 -0.86
N GLU A 84 8.42 -26.14 -1.32
CA GLU A 84 8.18 -24.96 -0.50
C GLU A 84 7.40 -23.90 -1.31
N ILE A 85 7.08 -22.75 -0.71
CA ILE A 85 6.59 -21.58 -1.43
C ILE A 85 7.82 -20.74 -1.85
N PRO A 86 8.25 -20.78 -3.12
CA PRO A 86 9.48 -20.13 -3.56
C PRO A 86 9.35 -18.61 -3.57
N ILE A 87 10.48 -17.92 -3.44
CA ILE A 87 10.55 -16.48 -3.64
C ILE A 87 10.33 -16.17 -5.13
N GLY A 88 9.51 -15.15 -5.42
CA GLY A 88 9.23 -14.70 -6.78
C GLY A 88 7.76 -14.78 -7.16
N VAL A 89 7.48 -14.80 -8.46
CA VAL A 89 6.11 -14.76 -9.00
C VAL A 89 5.16 -15.82 -8.41
N PRO A 90 5.57 -17.07 -8.16
CA PRO A 90 4.66 -18.09 -7.65
C PRO A 90 4.03 -17.77 -6.29
N ARG A 91 4.67 -16.93 -5.46
CA ARG A 91 4.14 -16.52 -4.15
C ARG A 91 3.27 -15.28 -4.20
N SER A 92 3.12 -14.65 -5.36
CA SER A 92 2.36 -13.40 -5.49
C SER A 92 0.86 -13.65 -5.43
N ALA A 93 0.16 -12.90 -4.60
CA ALA A 93 -1.30 -12.82 -4.63
C ALA A 93 -1.76 -11.82 -5.70
N VAL A 94 -3.03 -11.89 -6.09
CA VAL A 94 -3.64 -10.85 -6.92
C VAL A 94 -3.65 -9.53 -6.14
N PRO A 95 -3.18 -8.41 -6.70
CA PRO A 95 -3.19 -7.12 -6.03
C PRO A 95 -4.57 -6.71 -5.54
N ALA A 96 -4.69 -6.25 -4.30
CA ALA A 96 -5.97 -5.89 -3.71
C ALA A 96 -5.98 -4.56 -2.93
N ALA A 97 -4.81 -3.95 -2.65
CA ALA A 97 -4.75 -2.73 -1.87
C ALA A 97 -5.50 -1.57 -2.55
N CYS A 98 -5.28 -1.37 -3.85
CA CYS A 98 -5.92 -0.30 -4.60
C CYS A 98 -7.45 -0.46 -4.62
N ASP A 99 -7.93 -1.67 -4.89
CA ASP A 99 -9.35 -2.00 -4.87
C ASP A 99 -9.99 -1.75 -3.49
N ALA A 100 -9.29 -2.12 -2.41
CA ALA A 100 -9.76 -1.89 -1.06
C ALA A 100 -9.91 -0.39 -0.73
N TRP A 101 -8.95 0.45 -1.13
CA TRP A 101 -9.03 1.90 -0.92
C TRP A 101 -10.15 2.54 -1.74
N LEU A 102 -10.29 2.16 -3.03
CA LEU A 102 -11.37 2.66 -3.87
C LEU A 102 -12.73 2.24 -3.32
N SER A 103 -12.88 0.97 -2.91
CA SER A 103 -14.11 0.48 -2.27
C SER A 103 -14.42 1.21 -0.97
N ALA A 104 -13.42 1.50 -0.13
CA ALA A 104 -13.60 2.25 1.10
C ALA A 104 -14.11 3.67 0.83
N LEU A 105 -13.54 4.35 -0.17
CA LEU A 105 -13.99 5.68 -0.58
C LEU A 105 -15.39 5.66 -1.16
N GLU A 106 -15.69 4.72 -2.06
CA GLU A 106 -17.00 4.60 -2.72
C GLU A 106 -18.13 4.35 -1.71
N LEU A 107 -17.89 3.49 -0.72
CA LEU A 107 -18.90 3.07 0.23
C LEU A 107 -19.07 4.04 1.42
N TYR A 108 -17.98 4.68 1.86
CA TYR A 108 -17.93 5.38 3.14
C TYR A 108 -17.19 6.72 3.10
N GLY A 109 -16.53 7.08 1.99
CA GLY A 109 -15.87 8.35 1.81
C GLY A 109 -16.84 9.49 1.53
N THR A 110 -16.36 10.72 1.68
CA THR A 110 -17.09 11.97 1.39
C THR A 110 -16.41 12.81 0.31
N MET A 111 -15.17 12.45 -0.04
CA MET A 111 -14.37 13.13 -1.06
C MET A 111 -14.18 12.26 -2.31
N THR A 112 -13.90 12.91 -3.43
CA THR A 112 -13.53 12.19 -4.65
C THR A 112 -12.13 11.62 -4.54
N PHE A 113 -11.87 10.52 -5.22
CA PHE A 113 -10.53 9.91 -5.27
C PHE A 113 -9.46 10.90 -5.73
N GLU A 114 -9.77 11.75 -6.72
CA GLU A 114 -8.87 12.80 -7.20
C GLU A 114 -8.38 13.73 -6.08
N ARG A 115 -9.26 14.14 -5.17
CA ARG A 115 -8.90 14.98 -4.03
C ARG A 115 -8.09 14.21 -2.99
N VAL A 116 -8.47 12.97 -2.71
CA VAL A 116 -7.83 12.13 -1.70
C VAL A 116 -6.41 11.73 -2.10
N ILE A 117 -6.15 11.47 -3.39
CA ILE A 117 -4.83 11.06 -3.88
C ILE A 117 -3.86 12.24 -4.02
N GLN A 118 -4.34 13.47 -4.07
CA GLN A 118 -3.52 14.65 -4.37
C GLN A 118 -2.25 14.79 -3.51
N PRO A 119 -2.29 14.61 -2.17
CA PRO A 119 -1.07 14.67 -1.37
C PRO A 119 -0.03 13.61 -1.75
N SER A 120 -0.48 12.44 -2.20
CA SER A 120 0.41 11.35 -2.63
C SER A 120 1.05 11.64 -3.98
N LEU A 121 0.32 12.26 -4.92
CA LEU A 121 0.86 12.71 -6.19
C LEU A 121 1.93 13.78 -6.01
N GLU A 122 1.69 14.77 -5.14
CA GLU A 122 2.65 15.81 -4.82
C GLU A 122 3.96 15.21 -4.25
N LEU A 123 3.85 14.18 -3.38
CA LEU A 123 5.01 13.47 -2.85
C LEU A 123 5.75 12.65 -3.91
N ALA A 124 5.02 12.05 -4.86
CA ALA A 124 5.61 11.26 -5.93
C ALA A 124 6.31 12.14 -6.97
N GLU A 125 5.70 13.27 -7.33
CA GLU A 125 6.23 14.21 -8.33
C GLU A 125 7.33 15.11 -7.76
N GLY A 126 7.13 15.63 -6.53
CA GLY A 126 8.08 16.50 -5.84
C GLY A 126 9.22 15.78 -5.15
N GLY A 127 9.12 14.48 -5.03
CA GLY A 127 10.05 13.64 -4.28
C GLY A 127 9.78 13.62 -2.77
N SER A 128 10.21 12.55 -2.12
CA SER A 128 10.17 12.40 -0.67
C SER A 128 11.56 12.01 -0.14
N PRO A 129 11.92 12.41 1.11
CA PRO A 129 13.23 12.07 1.65
C PRO A 129 13.38 10.55 1.79
N VAL A 130 14.50 10.01 1.34
CA VAL A 130 14.85 8.61 1.56
C VAL A 130 15.25 8.44 3.03
N SER A 131 14.51 7.59 3.75
CA SER A 131 14.85 7.28 5.14
C SER A 131 16.09 6.38 5.24
N GLU A 132 16.79 6.45 6.39
CA GLU A 132 17.93 5.54 6.67
C GLU A 132 17.53 4.08 6.53
N THR A 133 16.34 3.71 7.01
CA THR A 133 15.81 2.35 6.88
C THR A 133 15.63 1.95 5.42
N PHE A 134 15.13 2.86 4.57
CA PHE A 134 14.97 2.58 3.15
C PHE A 134 16.33 2.43 2.47
N ALA A 135 17.27 3.34 2.73
CA ALA A 135 18.63 3.25 2.20
C ALA A 135 19.33 1.94 2.60
N ALA A 136 19.21 1.53 3.88
CA ALA A 136 19.73 0.25 4.36
C ALA A 136 19.10 -0.94 3.62
N ARG A 137 17.77 -0.92 3.40
CA ARG A 137 17.07 -1.98 2.65
C ARG A 137 17.52 -2.09 1.21
N ILE A 138 17.73 -0.98 0.51
CA ILE A 138 18.30 -1.01 -0.86
C ILE A 138 19.64 -1.74 -0.84
N LYS A 139 20.52 -1.42 0.11
CA LYS A 139 21.83 -2.06 0.26
C LYS A 139 21.72 -3.55 0.62
N ASP A 140 20.86 -3.91 1.57
CA ASP A 140 20.64 -5.31 1.99
C ASP A 140 20.16 -6.19 0.83
N PHE A 141 19.36 -5.62 -0.08
CA PHE A 141 18.78 -6.31 -1.22
C PHE A 141 19.52 -6.05 -2.55
N GLU A 142 20.71 -5.46 -2.53
CA GLU A 142 21.49 -5.10 -3.71
C GLU A 142 21.60 -6.24 -4.73
N LYS A 143 21.98 -7.44 -4.27
CA LYS A 143 22.12 -8.61 -5.13
C LYS A 143 20.81 -8.98 -5.84
N PHE A 144 19.68 -8.83 -5.16
CA PHE A 144 18.36 -9.12 -5.73
C PHE A 144 17.91 -8.02 -6.68
N LEU A 145 18.07 -6.76 -6.30
CA LEU A 145 17.69 -5.60 -7.11
C LEU A 145 18.51 -5.50 -8.39
N THR A 146 19.83 -5.76 -8.32
CA THR A 146 20.72 -5.69 -9.48
C THR A 146 20.57 -6.86 -10.46
N ALA A 147 19.88 -7.95 -10.06
CA ALA A 147 19.52 -9.05 -10.95
C ALA A 147 18.49 -8.65 -12.01
N HIS A 148 17.75 -7.57 -11.79
CA HIS A 148 16.70 -7.08 -12.70
C HIS A 148 17.11 -5.71 -13.27
N PRO A 149 17.23 -5.57 -14.62
CA PRO A 149 17.73 -4.35 -15.26
C PRO A 149 17.03 -3.06 -14.81
N GLY A 150 15.69 -3.04 -14.78
CA GLY A 150 14.92 -1.87 -14.36
C GLY A 150 15.14 -1.48 -12.90
N SER A 151 15.25 -2.46 -11.99
CA SER A 151 15.57 -2.18 -10.59
C SER A 151 17.01 -1.69 -10.42
N ARG A 152 17.94 -2.26 -11.19
CA ARG A 152 19.33 -1.82 -11.18
C ARG A 152 19.45 -0.36 -11.62
N GLU A 153 18.83 0.00 -12.74
CA GLU A 153 18.85 1.37 -13.27
C GLU A 153 18.26 2.37 -12.27
N LEU A 154 17.19 1.98 -11.56
CA LEU A 154 16.51 2.85 -10.60
C LEU A 154 17.29 3.04 -9.30
N PHE A 155 17.83 1.97 -8.73
CA PHE A 155 18.42 2.01 -7.38
C PHE A 155 19.95 2.08 -7.37
N PHE A 156 20.62 1.79 -8.49
CA PHE A 156 22.10 1.78 -8.63
C PHE A 156 22.50 2.39 -9.99
N PRO A 157 22.11 3.68 -10.22
CA PRO A 157 22.40 4.38 -11.48
C PRO A 157 23.91 4.56 -11.72
#